data_ffcdf07330532ac0493fcbcaead29e7d
#
_entry.id   ffcdf07330532ac0493fcbcaead29e7d
#
_cell.length_a   1.000
_cell.length_b   1.000
_cell.length_c   1.000
_cell.angle_alpha   90.00
_cell.angle_beta   90.00
_cell.angle_gamma   90.00
#
_symmetry.space_group_name_H-M   'P 1'
#
loop_
_entity.id
_entity.type
_entity.pdbx_description
1 polymer ?
#
loop_
_entity_poly.entity_id
_entity_poly.type
_entity_poly.pdbx_seq_one_letter_code
_entity_poly.pdbx_strand_id
1 'polypeptide(L)'
;MQTIIYKRITTTELARIKPLWIELNQIHLADSVYFKEHYTHFSFEERIRSWVNIPEKNFHMLVAETEDSTLVGYCISTIDENRKAEIDSLFVSDAFRKQGIGTVFMKKSMEWLLTNQCKPIRLSVSYGHEKVFGFYQQLGLFPRLTILELKNTVT
;
A
#
# COMPACT_ATOMS: atom_id res chain seq x y z
N MET A 1 19.01 14.44 -10.39
CA MET A 1 17.97 13.51 -9.93
C MET A 1 17.94 12.28 -10.84
N GLN A 2 17.84 11.10 -10.26
CA GLN A 2 17.78 9.86 -11.01
C GLN A 2 16.42 9.71 -11.69
N THR A 3 16.40 9.24 -12.94
CA THR A 3 15.16 8.99 -13.66
C THR A 3 14.39 7.83 -13.03
N ILE A 4 13.10 8.03 -12.79
CA ILE A 4 12.20 7.00 -12.25
C ILE A 4 11.25 6.54 -13.35
N ILE A 5 11.18 5.24 -13.55
CA ILE A 5 10.32 4.59 -14.52
C ILE A 5 9.16 3.93 -13.77
N TYR A 6 7.93 4.24 -14.18
CA TYR A 6 6.73 3.66 -13.59
C TYR A 6 6.16 2.60 -14.51
N LYS A 7 5.88 1.44 -13.96
CA LYS A 7 5.31 0.31 -14.71
C LYS A 7 4.12 -0.28 -13.98
N ARG A 8 3.10 -0.69 -14.72
CA ARG A 8 2.05 -1.54 -14.19
C ARG A 8 2.47 -3.00 -14.36
N ILE A 9 2.40 -3.76 -13.28
CA ILE A 9 2.71 -5.19 -13.28
C ILE A 9 1.53 -5.98 -12.73
N THR A 10 1.54 -7.29 -12.91
CA THR A 10 0.44 -8.17 -12.55
C THR A 10 0.74 -8.98 -11.29
N THR A 11 -0.27 -9.72 -10.80
CA THR A 11 -0.11 -10.58 -9.62
C THR A 11 0.98 -11.64 -9.80
N THR A 12 1.32 -12.02 -11.04
CA THR A 12 2.41 -12.97 -11.32
C THR A 12 3.79 -12.43 -10.90
N GLU A 13 3.91 -11.11 -10.74
CA GLU A 13 5.16 -10.45 -10.37
C GLU A 13 5.18 -9.94 -8.92
N LEU A 14 4.19 -10.33 -8.10
CA LEU A 14 4.09 -9.89 -6.70
C LEU A 14 5.38 -10.13 -5.89
N ALA A 15 6.08 -11.23 -6.16
CA ALA A 15 7.31 -11.54 -5.45
C ALA A 15 8.39 -10.45 -5.57
N ARG A 16 8.34 -9.63 -6.61
CA ARG A 16 9.31 -8.54 -6.83
C ARG A 16 9.28 -7.49 -5.74
N ILE A 17 8.12 -7.26 -5.12
CA ILE A 17 7.99 -6.23 -4.09
C ILE A 17 8.34 -6.71 -2.68
N LYS A 18 8.63 -8.01 -2.50
CA LYS A 18 8.87 -8.58 -1.17
C LYS A 18 9.89 -7.80 -0.34
N PRO A 19 11.07 -7.43 -0.86
CA PRO A 19 12.03 -6.66 -0.05
C PRO A 19 11.47 -5.32 0.44
N LEU A 20 10.74 -4.61 -0.41
CA LEU A 20 10.13 -3.33 -0.06
C LEU A 20 8.98 -3.51 0.94
N TRP A 21 8.18 -4.56 0.77
CA TRP A 21 7.11 -4.87 1.70
C TRP A 21 7.66 -5.20 3.11
N ILE A 22 8.78 -5.91 3.18
CA ILE A 22 9.45 -6.21 4.46
C ILE A 22 9.86 -4.92 5.16
N GLU A 23 10.43 -3.96 4.41
CA GLU A 23 10.79 -2.66 4.98
C GLU A 23 9.55 -1.92 5.51
N LEU A 24 8.46 -1.92 4.76
CA LEU A 24 7.19 -1.32 5.18
C LEU A 24 6.66 -1.99 6.46
N ASN A 25 6.68 -3.31 6.52
CA ASN A 25 6.20 -4.05 7.70
C ASN A 25 7.04 -3.73 8.94
N GLN A 26 8.34 -3.53 8.78
CA GLN A 26 9.21 -3.11 9.88
C GLN A 26 8.86 -1.71 10.40
N ILE A 27 8.47 -0.80 9.50
CA ILE A 27 7.98 0.53 9.89
C ILE A 27 6.68 0.40 10.68
N HIS A 28 5.74 -0.42 10.22
CA HIS A 28 4.50 -0.68 10.97
C HIS A 28 4.76 -1.31 12.33
N LEU A 29 5.69 -2.25 12.41
CA LEU A 29 6.10 -2.84 13.69
C LEU A 29 6.65 -1.77 14.64
N ALA A 30 7.52 -0.88 14.16
CA ALA A 30 8.10 0.17 14.97
C ALA A 30 7.06 1.20 15.44
N ASP A 31 6.12 1.56 14.56
CA ASP A 31 5.11 2.58 14.84
C ASP A 31 3.91 2.06 15.63
N SER A 32 3.63 0.75 15.58
CA SER A 32 2.47 0.16 16.25
C SER A 32 2.54 0.36 17.76
N VAL A 33 1.43 0.78 18.36
CA VAL A 33 1.31 1.03 19.79
C VAL A 33 0.88 -0.24 20.53
N TYR A 34 -0.18 -0.91 20.06
CA TYR A 34 -0.82 -1.99 20.80
C TYR A 34 -0.69 -3.36 20.14
N PHE A 35 -0.34 -3.45 18.87
CA PHE A 35 -0.37 -4.68 18.09
C PHE A 35 0.98 -5.03 17.44
N LYS A 36 2.07 -4.78 18.14
CA LYS A 36 3.42 -5.09 17.61
C LYS A 36 3.58 -6.57 17.22
N GLU A 37 2.98 -7.48 17.99
CA GLU A 37 3.06 -8.91 17.71
C GLU A 37 2.44 -9.29 16.37
N HIS A 38 1.35 -8.60 15.96
CA HIS A 38 0.77 -8.80 14.65
C HIS A 38 1.80 -8.61 13.54
N TYR A 39 2.54 -7.50 13.59
CA TYR A 39 3.55 -7.19 12.58
C TYR A 39 4.78 -8.08 12.67
N THR A 40 5.15 -8.52 13.87
CA THR A 40 6.27 -9.45 14.08
C THR A 40 6.04 -10.79 13.36
N HIS A 41 4.81 -11.28 13.39
CA HIS A 41 4.45 -12.60 12.86
C HIS A 41 3.81 -12.56 11.47
N PHE A 42 3.47 -11.37 10.98
CA PHE A 42 2.82 -11.21 9.68
C PHE A 42 3.85 -11.32 8.56
N SER A 43 3.73 -12.39 7.75
CA SER A 43 4.66 -12.65 6.65
C SER A 43 4.17 -12.07 5.32
N PHE A 44 5.09 -11.87 4.40
CA PHE A 44 4.76 -11.51 3.03
C PHE A 44 3.89 -12.57 2.36
N GLU A 45 4.18 -13.84 2.62
CA GLU A 45 3.42 -14.98 2.09
C GLU A 45 1.95 -14.95 2.55
N GLU A 46 1.69 -14.54 3.80
CA GLU A 46 0.32 -14.33 4.27
C GLU A 46 -0.34 -13.13 3.58
N ARG A 47 0.41 -12.05 3.41
CA ARG A 47 -0.13 -10.84 2.78
C ARG A 47 -0.54 -11.08 1.33
N ILE A 48 0.28 -11.75 0.55
CA ILE A 48 -0.01 -11.99 -0.87
C ILE A 48 -1.20 -12.91 -1.09
N ARG A 49 -1.57 -13.75 -0.11
CA ARG A 49 -2.80 -14.56 -0.20
C ARG A 49 -4.04 -13.72 -0.42
N SER A 50 -4.06 -12.49 0.08
CA SER A 50 -5.17 -11.56 -0.13
C SER A 50 -5.21 -10.99 -1.55
N TRP A 51 -4.15 -11.14 -2.34
CA TRP A 51 -4.02 -10.54 -3.66
C TRP A 51 -3.98 -11.53 -4.83
N VAL A 52 -3.36 -12.71 -4.64
CA VAL A 52 -3.05 -13.63 -5.74
C VAL A 52 -4.27 -14.12 -6.52
N ASN A 53 -5.44 -14.16 -5.90
CA ASN A 53 -6.67 -14.63 -6.54
C ASN A 53 -7.59 -13.49 -7.00
N ILE A 54 -7.18 -12.26 -6.86
CA ILE A 54 -7.97 -11.13 -7.35
C ILE A 54 -7.85 -11.07 -8.88
N PRO A 55 -8.99 -11.03 -9.62
CA PRO A 55 -8.94 -10.88 -11.07
C PRO A 55 -8.17 -9.64 -11.49
N GLU A 56 -7.40 -9.71 -12.56
CA GLU A 56 -6.58 -8.59 -13.04
C GLU A 56 -7.38 -7.30 -13.25
N LYS A 57 -8.63 -7.41 -13.70
CA LYS A 57 -9.52 -6.27 -13.86
C LYS A 57 -9.82 -5.53 -12.55
N ASN A 58 -9.62 -6.19 -11.41
CA ASN A 58 -9.87 -5.67 -10.06
C ASN A 58 -8.58 -5.44 -9.27
N PHE A 59 -7.44 -5.60 -9.90
CA PHE A 59 -6.13 -5.47 -9.28
C PHE A 59 -5.24 -4.52 -10.08
N HIS A 60 -4.65 -3.56 -9.39
CA HIS A 60 -3.77 -2.58 -10.01
C HIS A 60 -2.50 -2.44 -9.17
N MET A 61 -1.39 -2.84 -9.74
CA MET A 61 -0.08 -2.69 -9.08
C MET A 61 0.86 -1.88 -9.94
N LEU A 62 1.33 -0.78 -9.39
CA LEU A 62 2.37 0.05 -9.98
C LEU A 62 3.67 -0.18 -9.24
N VAL A 63 4.76 -0.19 -9.98
CA VAL A 63 6.11 -0.16 -9.41
C VAL A 63 6.86 1.04 -9.96
N ALA A 64 7.77 1.56 -9.16
CA ALA A 64 8.73 2.58 -9.58
C ALA A 64 10.12 1.95 -9.53
N GLU A 65 10.85 2.09 -10.61
CA GLU A 65 12.20 1.56 -10.71
C GLU A 65 13.15 2.58 -11.32
N THR A 66 14.42 2.44 -11.01
CA THR A 66 15.51 3.21 -11.62
C THR A 66 15.84 2.64 -13.01
N GLU A 67 16.68 3.34 -13.77
CA GLU A 67 17.08 2.91 -15.11
C GLU A 67 17.78 1.55 -15.12
N ASP A 68 18.44 1.16 -14.02
CA ASP A 68 19.06 -0.14 -13.85
C ASP A 68 18.09 -1.23 -13.31
N SER A 69 16.77 -0.94 -13.32
CA SER A 69 15.70 -1.84 -12.90
C SER A 69 15.67 -2.15 -11.39
N THR A 70 16.28 -1.31 -10.56
CA THR A 70 16.15 -1.41 -9.12
C THR A 70 14.78 -0.88 -8.68
N LEU A 71 13.99 -1.70 -7.99
CA LEU A 71 12.70 -1.26 -7.45
C LEU A 71 12.91 -0.30 -6.27
N VAL A 72 12.24 0.84 -6.31
CA VAL A 72 12.30 1.87 -5.27
C VAL A 72 10.96 2.17 -4.64
N GLY A 73 9.87 1.60 -5.16
CA GLY A 73 8.55 1.79 -4.59
C GLY A 73 7.49 0.95 -5.31
N TYR A 74 6.33 0.85 -4.68
CA TYR A 74 5.16 0.20 -5.28
C TYR A 74 3.87 0.76 -4.71
N CYS A 75 2.77 0.53 -5.42
CA CYS A 75 1.42 0.84 -4.95
C CYS A 75 0.46 -0.21 -5.47
N ILE A 76 -0.32 -0.80 -4.56
CA ILE A 76 -1.34 -1.81 -4.89
C ILE A 76 -2.70 -1.25 -4.54
N SER A 77 -3.64 -1.35 -5.50
CA SER A 77 -5.04 -0.98 -5.33
C SER A 77 -5.92 -2.12 -5.78
N THR A 78 -7.03 -2.33 -5.09
CA THR A 78 -7.96 -3.41 -5.35
C THR A 78 -9.40 -2.91 -5.38
N ILE A 79 -10.25 -3.64 -6.11
CA ILE A 79 -11.68 -3.37 -6.21
C ILE A 79 -12.41 -4.65 -5.81
N ASP A 80 -13.33 -4.55 -4.85
CA ASP A 80 -14.14 -5.71 -4.45
C ASP A 80 -15.35 -5.92 -5.37
N GLU A 81 -16.10 -6.98 -5.12
CA GLU A 81 -17.30 -7.33 -5.89
C GLU A 81 -18.43 -6.29 -5.81
N ASN A 82 -18.42 -5.45 -4.78
CA ASN A 82 -19.38 -4.35 -4.58
C ASN A 82 -18.88 -3.01 -5.13
N ARG A 83 -17.82 -3.02 -5.92
CA ARG A 83 -17.17 -1.81 -6.47
C ARG A 83 -16.57 -0.89 -5.41
N LYS A 84 -16.32 -1.41 -4.21
CA LYS A 84 -15.56 -0.70 -3.19
C LYS A 84 -14.08 -0.87 -3.47
N ALA A 85 -13.36 0.22 -3.37
CA ALA A 85 -11.94 0.24 -3.70
C ALA A 85 -11.09 0.52 -2.47
N GLU A 86 -9.91 -0.06 -2.47
CA GLU A 86 -8.90 0.17 -1.44
C GLU A 86 -7.53 0.41 -2.06
N ILE A 87 -6.80 1.37 -1.52
CA ILE A 87 -5.36 1.45 -1.72
C ILE A 87 -4.76 0.55 -0.64
N ASP A 88 -4.40 -0.67 -1.03
CA ASP A 88 -4.05 -1.74 -0.09
C ASP A 88 -2.67 -1.59 0.51
N SER A 89 -1.72 -1.09 -0.28
CA SER A 89 -0.33 -0.98 0.14
C SER A 89 0.41 0.03 -0.72
N LEU A 90 1.14 0.92 -0.08
CA LEU A 90 1.95 1.95 -0.73
C LEU A 90 3.27 2.08 0.03
N PHE A 91 4.38 1.98 -0.69
CA PHE A 91 5.69 2.16 -0.10
C PHE A 91 6.68 2.79 -1.09
N VAL A 92 7.51 3.68 -0.58
CA VAL A 92 8.66 4.25 -1.30
C VAL A 92 9.88 4.12 -0.39
N SER A 93 10.96 3.56 -0.92
CA SER A 93 12.23 3.43 -0.20
C SER A 93 12.72 4.79 0.32
N ASP A 94 13.29 4.79 1.51
CA ASP A 94 13.67 6.00 2.23
C ASP A 94 14.53 6.95 1.39
N ALA A 95 15.53 6.40 0.70
CA ALA A 95 16.44 7.18 -0.15
C ALA A 95 15.74 7.89 -1.33
N PHE A 96 14.52 7.48 -1.66
CA PHE A 96 13.75 8.00 -2.80
C PHE A 96 12.50 8.79 -2.38
N ARG A 97 12.31 8.99 -1.09
CA ARG A 97 11.19 9.79 -0.58
C ARG A 97 11.36 11.28 -0.89
N LYS A 98 10.25 12.02 -0.79
CA LYS A 98 10.18 13.47 -1.05
C LYS A 98 10.60 13.86 -2.46
N GLN A 99 10.50 12.95 -3.41
CA GLN A 99 10.76 13.19 -4.83
C GLN A 99 9.49 13.05 -5.67
N GLY A 100 8.33 12.98 -5.01
CA GLY A 100 7.03 12.94 -5.69
C GLY A 100 6.58 11.55 -6.15
N ILE A 101 7.33 10.49 -5.87
CA ILE A 101 6.98 9.12 -6.31
C ILE A 101 5.65 8.67 -5.72
N GLY A 102 5.43 8.86 -4.42
CA GLY A 102 4.18 8.52 -3.76
C GLY A 102 3.00 9.29 -4.36
N THR A 103 3.18 10.55 -4.69
CA THR A 103 2.16 11.38 -5.34
C THR A 103 1.82 10.84 -6.73
N VAL A 104 2.81 10.45 -7.53
CA VAL A 104 2.58 9.84 -8.84
C VAL A 104 1.80 8.54 -8.70
N PHE A 105 2.19 7.67 -7.77
CA PHE A 105 1.47 6.43 -7.48
C PHE A 105 0.00 6.70 -7.15
N MET A 106 -0.26 7.61 -6.23
CA MET A 106 -1.62 7.91 -5.80
C MET A 106 -2.46 8.50 -6.93
N LYS A 107 -1.91 9.43 -7.70
CA LYS A 107 -2.64 10.01 -8.83
C LYS A 107 -3.03 8.96 -9.87
N LYS A 108 -2.09 8.11 -10.26
CA LYS A 108 -2.35 7.04 -11.22
C LYS A 108 -3.35 6.00 -10.68
N SER A 109 -3.22 5.63 -9.43
CA SER A 109 -4.15 4.68 -8.78
C SER A 109 -5.56 5.26 -8.65
N MET A 110 -5.68 6.51 -8.22
CA MET A 110 -6.97 7.19 -8.11
C MET A 110 -7.64 7.35 -9.49
N GLU A 111 -6.88 7.68 -10.53
CA GLU A 111 -7.39 7.76 -11.89
C GLU A 111 -7.98 6.42 -12.33
N TRP A 112 -7.25 5.32 -12.11
CA TRP A 112 -7.73 3.98 -12.43
C TRP A 112 -9.00 3.63 -11.65
N LEU A 113 -9.04 3.91 -10.34
CA LEU A 113 -10.21 3.64 -9.50
C LEU A 113 -11.43 4.47 -9.92
N LEU A 114 -11.25 5.75 -10.19
CA LEU A 114 -12.33 6.63 -10.62
C LEU A 114 -12.87 6.24 -12.01
N THR A 115 -11.99 5.86 -12.93
CA THR A 115 -12.38 5.38 -14.25
C THR A 115 -13.21 4.09 -14.15
N ASN A 116 -12.94 3.25 -13.15
CA ASN A 116 -13.71 2.04 -12.85
C ASN A 116 -14.97 2.31 -12.01
N GLN A 117 -15.31 3.58 -11.78
CA GLN A 117 -16.52 3.98 -11.05
C GLN A 117 -16.62 3.40 -9.63
N CYS A 118 -15.49 3.29 -8.96
CA CYS A 118 -15.44 2.76 -7.60
C CYS A 118 -15.92 3.79 -6.57
N LYS A 119 -16.68 3.30 -5.59
CA LYS A 119 -17.16 4.10 -4.47
C LYS A 119 -17.55 3.20 -3.31
N PRO A 120 -17.07 3.44 -2.06
CA PRO A 120 -16.04 4.43 -1.71
C PRO A 120 -14.63 4.01 -2.13
N ILE A 121 -13.70 4.95 -2.09
CA ILE A 121 -12.27 4.71 -2.21
C ILE A 121 -11.65 4.95 -0.85
N ARG A 122 -11.00 3.95 -0.28
CA ARG A 122 -10.44 3.99 1.08
C ARG A 122 -9.01 3.49 1.11
N LEU A 123 -8.34 3.83 2.20
CA LEU A 123 -7.11 3.17 2.63
C LEU A 123 -7.09 3.09 4.15
N SER A 124 -6.36 2.13 4.67
CA SER A 124 -6.19 1.97 6.12
C SER A 124 -4.79 2.44 6.51
N VAL A 125 -4.72 3.18 7.60
CA VAL A 125 -3.46 3.60 8.21
C VAL A 125 -3.40 2.98 9.60
N SER A 126 -2.32 2.25 9.87
CA SER A 126 -2.14 1.61 11.18
C SER A 126 -2.07 2.67 12.28
N TYR A 127 -2.73 2.39 13.41
CA TYR A 127 -2.64 3.25 14.59
C TYR A 127 -1.18 3.36 15.05
N GLY A 128 -0.70 4.55 15.19
CA GLY A 128 0.72 4.86 15.44
C GLY A 128 1.46 5.37 14.21
N HIS A 129 0.87 5.24 13.01
CA HIS A 129 1.48 5.67 11.75
C HIS A 129 0.83 6.94 11.18
N GLU A 130 0.20 7.74 12.03
CA GLU A 130 -0.57 8.93 11.64
C GLU A 130 0.27 10.03 10.98
N LYS A 131 1.57 9.94 11.04
CA LYS A 131 2.49 10.87 10.36
C LYS A 131 2.28 10.93 8.83
N VAL A 132 1.61 9.93 8.25
CA VAL A 132 1.29 9.90 6.81
C VAL A 132 -0.02 10.62 6.47
N PHE A 133 -0.82 11.05 7.43
CA PHE A 133 -2.10 11.71 7.20
C PHE A 133 -1.97 12.97 6.35
N GLY A 134 -0.96 13.79 6.59
CA GLY A 134 -0.74 15.01 5.82
C GLY A 134 -0.55 14.75 4.33
N PHE A 135 0.18 13.69 4.01
CA PHE A 135 0.35 13.26 2.62
C PHE A 135 -0.98 12.89 1.96
N TYR A 136 -1.79 12.08 2.62
CA TYR A 136 -3.08 11.65 2.07
C TYR A 136 -4.11 12.78 2.02
N GLN A 137 -4.12 13.68 2.99
CA GLN A 137 -5.02 14.83 3.01
C GLN A 137 -4.82 15.76 1.82
N GLN A 138 -3.59 15.95 1.38
CA GLN A 138 -3.29 16.72 0.17
C GLN A 138 -3.91 16.12 -1.10
N LEU A 139 -4.21 14.83 -1.05
CA LEU A 139 -4.82 14.09 -2.15
C LEU A 139 -6.33 13.89 -1.98
N GLY A 140 -6.92 14.52 -0.97
CA GLY A 140 -8.35 14.46 -0.72
C GLY A 140 -8.82 13.29 0.14
N LEU A 141 -7.90 12.58 0.79
CA LEU A 141 -8.22 11.45 1.67
C LEU A 141 -8.08 11.88 3.14
N PHE A 142 -9.17 11.84 3.87
CA PHE A 142 -9.24 12.31 5.25
C PHE A 142 -9.59 11.17 6.21
N PRO A 143 -9.06 11.19 7.45
CA PRO A 143 -9.44 10.19 8.46
C PRO A 143 -10.95 10.23 8.71
N ARG A 144 -11.57 9.04 8.72
CA ARG A 144 -13.01 8.94 8.88
C ARG A 144 -13.43 8.11 10.09
N LEU A 145 -12.71 7.03 10.39
CA LEU A 145 -13.05 6.16 11.51
C LEU A 145 -11.80 5.52 12.11
N THR A 146 -11.94 5.02 13.33
CA THR A 146 -10.92 4.21 14.00
C THR A 146 -11.52 2.86 14.32
N ILE A 147 -10.77 1.78 14.03
CA ILE A 147 -11.16 0.42 14.33
C ILE A 147 -10.59 0.02 15.68
N LEU A 148 -11.42 -0.52 16.55
CA LEU A 148 -11.02 -1.08 17.83
C LEU A 148 -11.10 -2.60 17.72
N GLU A 149 -10.00 -3.28 18.03
CA GLU A 149 -9.91 -4.73 17.95
C GLU A 149 -9.58 -5.29 19.32
N LEU A 150 -10.25 -6.39 19.68
CA LEU A 150 -9.96 -7.09 20.94
C LEU A 150 -8.54 -7.65 20.89
N LYS A 151 -7.72 -7.18 21.80
CA LYS A 151 -6.39 -7.73 21.98
C LYS A 151 -6.49 -9.09 22.64
N ASN A 152 -5.86 -10.12 22.06
CA ASN A 152 -5.88 -11.45 22.63
C ASN A 152 -5.37 -11.41 24.06
N THR A 153 -6.29 -11.53 25.01
CA THR A 153 -5.92 -11.83 26.38
C THR A 153 -5.65 -13.32 26.43
N VAL A 154 -4.38 -13.68 26.59
CA VAL A 154 -4.03 -15.05 26.95
C VAL A 154 -4.61 -15.29 28.34
N THR A 155 -5.65 -16.09 28.43
CA THR A 155 -6.15 -16.62 29.70
C THR A 155 -5.23 -17.70 30.19
#